data_81fa0411e7476a9c1fdac3cc85a30940
#
_entry.id   81fa0411e7476a9c1fdac3cc85a30940
#
_cell.length_a   1.000
_cell.length_b   1.000
_cell.length_c   1.000
_cell.angle_alpha   90.00
_cell.angle_beta   90.00
_cell.angle_gamma   90.00
#
_symmetry.space_group_name_H-M   'P 1'
#
loop_
_entity.id
_entity.type
_entity.pdbx_description
1 polymer ?
#
loop_
_entity_poly.entity_id
_entity_poly.type
_entity_poly.pdbx_seq_one_letter_code
_entity_poly.pdbx_strand_id
1 'polypeptide(L)'
;MYKRQEQILAEAYDLMKRVCGMSGDEMSAVLGHWNKTEELSSYLVEITEACLRVKDPDDSSDLVEKIMDKAGQKGTGLWTVVSALELGASVPTIYASLNGRVMSAMKDQRNYAETILKGNNPTFVDFGNPTDGMPLLMDAVVLATIASYAQGMDILRLASDEYNYELEMPSIAQIWKGGCICLLYT
;
A
#
# COMPACT_ATOMS: atom_id res chain seq x y z
N MET A 1 6.47 8.55 -2.13
CA MET A 1 5.03 8.42 -1.95
C MET A 1 4.47 7.07 -2.42
N TYR A 2 4.75 6.57 -3.64
CA TYR A 2 4.24 5.30 -4.17
C TYR A 2 4.52 4.05 -3.30
N LYS A 3 5.63 4.00 -2.58
CA LYS A 3 5.94 2.86 -1.67
C LYS A 3 4.93 2.64 -0.54
N ARG A 4 4.15 3.65 -0.17
CA ARG A 4 3.08 3.55 0.82
C ARG A 4 1.84 2.94 0.23
N GLN A 5 1.50 3.32 -0.99
CA GLN A 5 0.37 2.76 -1.70
C GLN A 5 0.58 1.27 -1.96
N GLU A 6 1.81 0.86 -2.30
CA GLU A 6 2.18 -0.56 -2.38
C GLU A 6 1.97 -1.28 -1.04
N GLN A 7 2.33 -0.65 0.10
CA GLN A 7 2.12 -1.23 1.42
C GLN A 7 0.64 -1.29 1.78
N ILE A 8 -0.14 -0.24 1.51
CA ILE A 8 -1.59 -0.22 1.74
C ILE A 8 -2.28 -1.34 0.94
N LEU A 9 -1.92 -1.50 -0.34
CA LEU A 9 -2.44 -2.58 -1.17
C LEU A 9 -2.02 -3.97 -0.68
N ALA A 10 -0.78 -4.11 -0.19
CA ALA A 10 -0.32 -5.36 0.39
C ALA A 10 -1.08 -5.72 1.67
N GLU A 11 -1.40 -4.75 2.52
CA GLU A 11 -2.21 -4.97 3.72
C GLU A 11 -3.67 -5.29 3.37
N ALA A 12 -4.24 -4.60 2.38
CA ALA A 12 -5.57 -4.93 1.85
C ALA A 12 -5.61 -6.35 1.27
N TYR A 13 -4.58 -6.74 0.50
CA TYR A 13 -4.42 -8.11 0.01
C TYR A 13 -4.40 -9.13 1.15
N ASP A 14 -3.60 -8.87 2.18
CA ASP A 14 -3.46 -9.76 3.34
C ASP A 14 -4.78 -9.94 4.10
N LEU A 15 -5.54 -8.86 4.28
CA LEU A 15 -6.88 -8.91 4.88
C LEU A 15 -7.85 -9.72 4.01
N MET A 16 -7.93 -9.47 2.72
CA MET A 16 -8.78 -10.22 1.80
C MET A 16 -8.41 -11.70 1.77
N LYS A 17 -7.13 -12.01 1.72
CA LYS A 17 -6.63 -13.39 1.63
C LYS A 17 -6.80 -14.16 2.93
N ARG A 18 -6.25 -13.64 4.05
CA ARG A 18 -6.14 -14.40 5.31
C ARG A 18 -7.35 -14.23 6.22
N VAL A 19 -7.98 -13.07 6.21
CA VAL A 19 -9.14 -12.81 7.07
C VAL A 19 -10.45 -13.16 6.36
N CYS A 20 -10.59 -12.79 5.08
CA CYS A 20 -11.81 -13.06 4.30
C CYS A 20 -11.75 -14.40 3.53
N GLY A 21 -10.57 -15.02 3.40
CA GLY A 21 -10.41 -16.31 2.72
C GLY A 21 -10.60 -16.25 1.20
N MET A 22 -10.41 -15.07 0.59
CA MET A 22 -10.68 -14.84 -0.82
C MET A 22 -9.62 -15.48 -1.73
N SER A 23 -10.06 -15.93 -2.88
CA SER A 23 -9.21 -16.37 -4.00
C SER A 23 -8.62 -15.15 -4.76
N GLY A 24 -7.59 -15.39 -5.58
CA GLY A 24 -7.01 -14.36 -6.45
C GLY A 24 -8.04 -13.72 -7.39
N ASP A 25 -8.95 -14.52 -7.94
CA ASP A 25 -10.00 -14.02 -8.84
C ASP A 25 -11.01 -13.11 -8.12
N GLU A 26 -11.41 -13.47 -6.90
CA GLU A 26 -12.30 -12.63 -6.07
C GLU A 26 -11.62 -11.33 -5.67
N MET A 27 -10.35 -11.38 -5.22
CA MET A 27 -9.57 -10.17 -4.90
C MET A 27 -9.37 -9.28 -6.13
N SER A 28 -9.10 -9.88 -7.29
CA SER A 28 -9.01 -9.16 -8.56
C SER A 28 -10.32 -8.45 -8.90
N ALA A 29 -11.47 -9.09 -8.68
CA ALA A 29 -12.78 -8.46 -8.92
C ALA A 29 -13.02 -7.25 -8.00
N VAL A 30 -12.60 -7.32 -6.74
CA VAL A 30 -12.66 -6.18 -5.80
C VAL A 30 -11.79 -5.03 -6.30
N LEU A 31 -10.53 -5.30 -6.66
CA LEU A 31 -9.63 -4.26 -7.19
C LEU A 31 -10.13 -3.67 -8.50
N GLY A 32 -10.74 -4.49 -9.38
CA GLY A 32 -11.38 -4.03 -10.60
C GLY A 32 -12.61 -3.13 -10.35
N HIS A 33 -13.29 -3.31 -9.21
CA HIS A 33 -14.31 -2.38 -8.75
C HIS A 33 -13.68 -1.07 -8.29
N TRP A 34 -12.67 -1.13 -7.42
CA TRP A 34 -11.96 0.05 -6.91
C TRP A 34 -11.34 0.90 -8.04
N ASN A 35 -10.81 0.26 -9.07
CA ASN A 35 -10.19 0.96 -10.20
C ASN A 35 -11.19 1.74 -11.07
N LYS A 36 -12.49 1.58 -10.84
CA LYS A 36 -13.57 2.34 -11.51
C LYS A 36 -14.07 3.50 -10.68
N THR A 37 -13.62 3.64 -9.44
CA THR A 37 -13.99 4.74 -8.56
C THR A 37 -13.01 5.90 -8.72
N GLU A 38 -13.45 7.12 -8.44
CA GLU A 38 -12.59 8.31 -8.49
C GLU A 38 -11.50 8.27 -7.41
N GLU A 39 -11.80 7.66 -6.26
CA GLU A 39 -10.94 7.67 -5.06
C GLU A 39 -9.74 6.74 -5.19
N LEU A 40 -9.90 5.57 -5.83
CA LEU A 40 -8.88 4.51 -5.86
C LEU A 40 -8.36 4.17 -7.25
N SER A 41 -8.95 4.73 -8.31
CA SER A 41 -8.45 4.52 -9.66
C SER A 41 -6.99 4.93 -9.74
N SER A 42 -6.11 3.97 -10.03
CA SER A 42 -4.68 4.22 -10.14
C SER A 42 -3.97 3.09 -10.86
N TYR A 43 -2.81 3.42 -11.44
CA TYR A 43 -1.95 2.44 -12.10
C TYR A 43 -1.59 1.27 -11.17
N LEU A 44 -1.36 1.50 -9.87
CA LEU A 44 -1.02 0.43 -8.93
C LEU A 44 -2.20 -0.50 -8.67
N VAL A 45 -3.42 0.02 -8.57
CA VAL A 45 -4.64 -0.81 -8.44
C VAL A 45 -4.85 -1.63 -9.71
N GLU A 46 -4.68 -1.02 -10.89
CA GLU A 46 -4.81 -1.68 -12.19
C GLU A 46 -3.83 -2.86 -12.34
N ILE A 47 -2.54 -2.63 -12.10
CA ILE A 47 -1.55 -3.70 -12.22
C ILE A 47 -1.69 -4.77 -11.15
N THR A 48 -2.13 -4.41 -9.94
CA THR A 48 -2.39 -5.39 -8.88
C THR A 48 -3.57 -6.27 -9.24
N GLU A 49 -4.65 -5.70 -9.76
CA GLU A 49 -5.77 -6.44 -10.33
C GLU A 49 -5.31 -7.44 -11.39
N ALA A 50 -4.50 -6.98 -12.35
CA ALA A 50 -3.99 -7.84 -13.42
C ALA A 50 -3.09 -8.96 -12.89
N CYS A 51 -2.21 -8.67 -11.92
CA CYS A 51 -1.33 -9.68 -11.32
C CYS A 51 -2.09 -10.78 -10.58
N LEU A 52 -3.19 -10.44 -9.90
CA LEU A 52 -3.99 -11.41 -9.15
C LEU A 52 -4.76 -12.39 -10.06
N ARG A 53 -4.97 -12.06 -11.33
CA ARG A 53 -5.60 -12.96 -12.31
C ARG A 53 -4.63 -13.99 -12.89
N VAL A 54 -3.34 -13.81 -12.73
CA VAL A 54 -2.37 -14.70 -13.36
C VAL A 54 -2.30 -16.01 -12.61
N LYS A 55 -2.53 -17.09 -13.37
CA LYS A 55 -2.42 -18.46 -12.85
C LYS A 55 -1.07 -19.08 -13.25
N ASP A 56 -0.58 -19.94 -12.40
CA ASP A 56 0.59 -20.76 -12.71
C ASP A 56 0.23 -21.75 -13.85
N PRO A 57 1.03 -21.83 -14.92
CA PRO A 57 0.74 -22.71 -16.04
C PRO A 57 0.82 -24.21 -15.70
N ASP A 58 1.54 -24.56 -14.63
CA ASP A 58 1.78 -25.98 -14.28
C ASP A 58 0.64 -26.58 -13.45
N ASP A 59 0.03 -25.79 -12.54
CA ASP A 59 -0.98 -26.32 -11.61
C ASP A 59 -2.24 -25.44 -11.49
N SER A 60 -2.33 -24.37 -12.26
CA SER A 60 -3.47 -23.43 -12.26
C SER A 60 -3.71 -22.71 -10.91
N SER A 61 -2.77 -22.77 -9.98
CA SER A 61 -2.82 -21.99 -8.74
C SER A 61 -2.54 -20.50 -9.01
N ASP A 62 -2.87 -19.63 -8.05
CA ASP A 62 -2.58 -18.20 -8.17
C ASP A 62 -1.05 -18.00 -8.20
N LEU A 63 -0.52 -17.45 -9.30
CA LEU A 63 0.94 -17.28 -9.45
C LEU A 63 1.52 -16.38 -8.37
N VAL A 64 0.75 -15.42 -7.88
CA VAL A 64 1.18 -14.50 -6.80
C VAL A 64 1.60 -15.24 -5.53
N GLU A 65 1.00 -16.40 -5.22
CA GLU A 65 1.35 -17.24 -4.06
C GLU A 65 2.72 -17.93 -4.18
N LYS A 66 3.26 -18.00 -5.40
CA LYS A 66 4.57 -18.61 -5.68
C LYS A 66 5.69 -17.58 -5.77
N ILE A 67 5.36 -16.29 -5.79
CA ILE A 67 6.35 -15.22 -5.81
C ILE A 67 7.00 -15.13 -4.42
N MET A 68 8.33 -14.97 -4.42
CA MET A 68 9.08 -14.81 -3.18
C MET A 68 8.56 -13.60 -2.38
N ASP A 69 8.07 -13.82 -1.17
CA ASP A 69 7.62 -12.78 -0.24
C ASP A 69 8.78 -12.04 0.42
N LYS A 70 9.58 -11.36 -0.40
CA LYS A 70 10.74 -10.58 0.03
C LYS A 70 10.82 -9.28 -0.75
N ALA A 71 10.66 -8.17 -0.08
CA ALA A 71 10.80 -6.84 -0.67
C ALA A 71 11.96 -6.07 -0.02
N GLY A 72 12.77 -5.43 -0.85
CA GLY A 72 13.87 -4.58 -0.41
C GLY A 72 13.51 -3.09 -0.43
N GLN A 73 14.42 -2.26 0.07
CA GLN A 73 14.33 -0.80 -0.03
C GLN A 73 15.54 -0.24 -0.78
N LYS A 74 15.34 0.91 -1.47
CA LYS A 74 16.39 1.61 -2.23
C LYS A 74 16.80 2.95 -1.59
N GLY A 75 16.52 3.15 -0.30
CA GLY A 75 16.92 4.33 0.48
C GLY A 75 15.93 5.48 0.54
N THR A 76 15.13 5.75 -0.50
CA THR A 76 14.23 6.92 -0.52
C THR A 76 13.19 6.95 0.60
N GLY A 77 12.69 5.78 1.04
CA GLY A 77 11.79 5.70 2.20
C GLY A 77 12.48 6.08 3.50
N LEU A 78 13.72 5.63 3.70
CA LEU A 78 14.55 5.99 4.84
C LEU A 78 14.81 7.50 4.85
N TRP A 79 15.25 8.07 3.73
CA TRP A 79 15.50 9.52 3.64
C TRP A 79 14.26 10.35 3.96
N THR A 80 13.08 9.93 3.47
CA THR A 80 11.83 10.62 3.79
C THR A 80 11.54 10.63 5.30
N VAL A 81 11.75 9.50 5.98
CA VAL A 81 11.53 9.41 7.44
C VAL A 81 12.56 10.22 8.22
N VAL A 82 13.84 10.15 7.83
CA VAL A 82 14.90 10.94 8.47
C VAL A 82 14.60 12.43 8.34
N SER A 83 14.33 12.92 7.13
CA SER A 83 13.98 14.33 6.91
C SER A 83 12.72 14.75 7.66
N ALA A 84 11.70 13.87 7.75
CA ALA A 84 10.52 14.17 8.54
C ALA A 84 10.84 14.36 10.03
N LEU A 85 11.68 13.50 10.61
CA LEU A 85 12.10 13.61 12.02
C LEU A 85 12.93 14.88 12.26
N GLU A 86 13.86 15.21 11.35
CA GLU A 86 14.66 16.43 11.42
C GLU A 86 13.80 17.71 11.36
N LEU A 87 12.73 17.68 10.58
CA LEU A 87 11.77 18.80 10.46
C LEU A 87 10.66 18.78 11.53
N GLY A 88 10.62 17.78 12.41
CA GLY A 88 9.55 17.64 13.40
C GLY A 88 8.19 17.22 12.80
N ALA A 89 8.16 16.65 11.60
CA ALA A 89 6.95 16.18 10.96
C ALA A 89 6.51 14.80 11.48
N SER A 90 5.21 14.65 11.73
CA SER A 90 4.62 13.37 12.13
C SER A 90 4.23 12.54 10.90
N VAL A 91 4.90 11.37 10.71
CA VAL A 91 4.74 10.55 9.51
C VAL A 91 4.49 9.06 9.83
N PRO A 92 3.50 8.74 10.66
CA PRO A 92 3.30 7.36 11.13
C PRO A 92 3.00 6.37 10.00
N THR A 93 2.19 6.72 8.98
CA THR A 93 1.89 5.80 7.88
C THR A 93 3.10 5.59 6.97
N ILE A 94 3.91 6.63 6.76
CA ILE A 94 5.16 6.55 5.99
C ILE A 94 6.16 5.65 6.71
N TYR A 95 6.29 5.85 8.02
CA TYR A 95 7.20 5.06 8.85
C TYR A 95 6.75 3.59 8.93
N ALA A 96 5.46 3.32 9.12
CA ALA A 96 4.91 1.96 9.10
C ALA A 96 5.22 1.24 7.77
N SER A 97 5.08 1.92 6.64
CA SER A 97 5.42 1.36 5.33
C SER A 97 6.92 1.06 5.19
N LEU A 98 7.80 1.89 5.76
CA LEU A 98 9.23 1.61 5.81
C LEU A 98 9.52 0.37 6.66
N ASN A 99 8.88 0.26 7.84
CA ASN A 99 9.02 -0.91 8.71
C ASN A 99 8.53 -2.19 8.02
N GLY A 100 7.39 -2.16 7.33
CA GLY A 100 6.89 -3.29 6.55
C GLY A 100 7.95 -3.77 5.54
N ARG A 101 8.66 -2.86 4.88
CA ARG A 101 9.76 -3.20 3.97
C ARG A 101 10.97 -3.80 4.67
N VAL A 102 11.34 -3.29 5.84
CA VAL A 102 12.44 -3.85 6.65
C VAL A 102 12.09 -5.27 7.09
N MET A 103 10.89 -5.47 7.62
CA MET A 103 10.38 -6.78 8.04
C MET A 103 10.30 -7.76 6.87
N SER A 104 9.83 -7.31 5.71
CA SER A 104 9.78 -8.14 4.49
C SER A 104 11.16 -8.60 4.05
N ALA A 105 12.19 -7.77 4.16
CA ALA A 105 13.57 -8.14 3.82
C ALA A 105 14.16 -9.21 4.75
N MET A 106 13.65 -9.35 5.97
CA MET A 106 14.14 -10.28 7.00
C MET A 106 13.49 -11.68 6.87
N LYS A 107 13.47 -12.25 5.66
CA LYS A 107 12.71 -13.50 5.39
C LYS A 107 13.17 -14.65 6.27
N ASP A 108 14.47 -14.84 6.47
CA ASP A 108 14.99 -15.97 7.25
C ASP A 108 14.56 -15.86 8.73
N GLN A 109 14.59 -14.65 9.29
CA GLN A 109 14.12 -14.38 10.65
C GLN A 109 12.61 -14.58 10.77
N ARG A 110 11.81 -14.17 9.77
CA ARG A 110 10.36 -14.40 9.75
C ARG A 110 10.05 -15.89 9.69
N ASN A 111 10.70 -16.64 8.81
CA ASN A 111 10.54 -18.08 8.71
C ASN A 111 10.92 -18.78 10.03
N TYR A 112 12.02 -18.36 10.67
CA TYR A 112 12.40 -18.93 11.97
C TYR A 112 11.37 -18.58 13.05
N ALA A 113 10.92 -17.33 13.11
CA ALA A 113 9.90 -16.89 14.07
C ALA A 113 8.59 -17.67 13.93
N GLU A 114 8.16 -17.99 12.72
CA GLU A 114 6.95 -18.79 12.43
C GLU A 114 7.02 -20.20 13.06
N THR A 115 8.21 -20.78 13.16
CA THR A 115 8.39 -22.09 13.81
C THR A 115 8.16 -22.06 15.31
N ILE A 116 8.33 -20.91 15.94
CA ILE A 116 8.27 -20.72 17.39
C ILE A 116 6.97 -20.01 17.81
N LEU A 117 6.61 -18.93 17.11
CA LEU A 117 5.46 -18.09 17.41
C LEU A 117 4.23 -18.64 16.69
N LYS A 118 3.42 -19.41 17.42
CA LYS A 118 2.13 -19.85 16.89
C LYS A 118 1.10 -18.76 17.14
N GLY A 119 0.71 -18.06 16.08
CA GLY A 119 -0.42 -17.14 16.10
C GLY A 119 -1.76 -17.89 16.17
N ASN A 120 -2.80 -17.21 16.64
CA ASN A 120 -4.16 -17.69 16.47
C ASN A 120 -4.57 -17.54 14.99
N ASN A 121 -5.39 -18.46 14.50
CA ASN A 121 -6.00 -18.27 13.18
C ASN A 121 -6.82 -16.97 13.18
N PRO A 122 -6.74 -16.18 12.11
CA PRO A 122 -7.54 -14.97 12.00
C PRO A 122 -9.02 -15.32 12.09
N THR A 123 -9.77 -14.52 12.85
CA THR A 123 -11.24 -14.62 12.87
C THR A 123 -11.76 -13.99 11.59
N PHE A 124 -12.68 -14.65 10.91
CA PHE A 124 -13.36 -14.07 9.76
C PHE A 124 -14.07 -12.78 10.18
N VAL A 125 -13.79 -11.71 9.44
CA VAL A 125 -14.45 -10.41 9.58
C VAL A 125 -15.16 -10.11 8.28
N ASP A 126 -16.41 -9.71 8.36
CA ASP A 126 -17.18 -9.28 7.20
C ASP A 126 -16.87 -7.80 6.91
N PHE A 127 -16.14 -7.55 5.84
CA PHE A 127 -15.85 -6.20 5.34
C PHE A 127 -16.85 -5.73 4.27
N GLY A 128 -17.93 -6.47 4.06
CA GLY A 128 -18.91 -6.25 3.01
C GLY A 128 -18.79 -7.22 1.85
N ASN A 129 -19.75 -7.13 0.92
CA ASN A 129 -19.82 -8.06 -0.20
C ASN A 129 -18.67 -7.80 -1.21
N PRO A 130 -17.93 -8.84 -1.63
CA PRO A 130 -16.91 -8.73 -2.69
C PRO A 130 -17.45 -8.13 -4.01
N THR A 131 -18.68 -8.43 -4.37
CA THR A 131 -19.32 -7.89 -5.60
C THR A 131 -19.52 -6.38 -5.54
N ASP A 132 -19.65 -5.82 -4.34
CA ASP A 132 -19.82 -4.38 -4.12
C ASP A 132 -18.48 -3.69 -3.79
N GLY A 133 -17.36 -4.39 -4.00
CA GLY A 133 -16.01 -3.90 -3.78
C GLY A 133 -15.61 -3.79 -2.31
N MET A 134 -16.27 -4.52 -1.40
CA MET A 134 -15.96 -4.51 0.04
C MET A 134 -15.89 -3.08 0.61
N PRO A 135 -16.99 -2.35 0.70
CA PRO A 135 -16.99 -0.89 0.93
C PRO A 135 -16.23 -0.47 2.19
N LEU A 136 -16.29 -1.23 3.29
CA LEU A 136 -15.55 -0.89 4.52
C LEU A 136 -14.03 -0.99 4.34
N LEU A 137 -13.56 -1.98 3.57
CA LEU A 137 -12.13 -2.09 3.25
C LEU A 137 -11.71 -1.01 2.26
N MET A 138 -12.55 -0.68 1.28
CA MET A 138 -12.33 0.41 0.36
C MET A 138 -12.16 1.75 1.10
N ASP A 139 -13.07 2.08 2.02
CA ASP A 139 -13.00 3.30 2.83
C ASP A 139 -11.71 3.36 3.66
N ALA A 140 -11.29 2.23 4.23
CA ALA A 140 -10.03 2.15 4.98
C ALA A 140 -8.81 2.42 4.08
N VAL A 141 -8.79 1.88 2.85
CA VAL A 141 -7.72 2.13 1.87
C VAL A 141 -7.71 3.59 1.42
N VAL A 142 -8.86 4.19 1.17
CA VAL A 142 -9.00 5.62 0.85
C VAL A 142 -8.45 6.47 1.99
N LEU A 143 -8.87 6.21 3.22
CA LEU A 143 -8.40 6.96 4.39
C LEU A 143 -6.88 6.84 4.58
N ALA A 144 -6.32 5.64 4.46
CA ALA A 144 -4.88 5.41 4.58
C ALA A 144 -4.10 6.15 3.47
N THR A 145 -4.66 6.21 2.27
CA THR A 145 -4.10 6.95 1.14
C THR A 145 -4.11 8.46 1.42
N ILE A 146 -5.24 9.03 1.85
CA ILE A 146 -5.36 10.45 2.22
C ILE A 146 -4.36 10.80 3.34
N ALA A 147 -4.31 10.00 4.40
CA ALA A 147 -3.37 10.21 5.50
C ALA A 147 -1.91 10.23 5.02
N SER A 148 -1.57 9.35 4.08
CA SER A 148 -0.23 9.28 3.50
C SER A 148 0.12 10.51 2.67
N TYR A 149 -0.84 11.05 1.92
CA TYR A 149 -0.66 12.30 1.18
C TYR A 149 -0.51 13.49 2.13
N ALA A 150 -1.38 13.60 3.14
CA ALA A 150 -1.32 14.67 4.14
C ALA A 150 0.05 14.72 4.82
N GLN A 151 0.58 13.57 5.25
CA GLN A 151 1.91 13.49 5.86
C GLN A 151 3.02 13.90 4.89
N GLY A 152 2.93 13.51 3.62
CA GLY A 152 3.90 13.91 2.60
C GLY A 152 3.88 15.42 2.31
N MET A 153 2.69 16.02 2.24
CA MET A 153 2.54 17.47 2.06
C MET A 153 3.02 18.24 3.28
N ASP A 154 2.82 17.73 4.50
CA ASP A 154 3.30 18.38 5.71
C ASP A 154 4.83 18.44 5.78
N ILE A 155 5.53 17.37 5.37
CA ILE A 155 7.00 17.40 5.23
C ILE A 155 7.43 18.53 4.28
N LEU A 156 6.78 18.65 3.12
CA LEU A 156 7.13 19.67 2.13
C LEU A 156 6.86 21.08 2.66
N ARG A 157 5.74 21.28 3.36
CA ARG A 157 5.41 22.56 4.00
C ARG A 157 6.47 22.94 5.04
N LEU A 158 6.80 22.04 5.96
CA LEU A 158 7.80 22.29 6.99
C LEU A 158 9.20 22.54 6.38
N ALA A 159 9.59 21.79 5.35
CA ALA A 159 10.84 22.04 4.64
C ALA A 159 10.82 23.38 3.92
N SER A 160 9.67 23.80 3.36
CA SER A 160 9.52 25.10 2.73
C SER A 160 9.74 26.24 3.72
N ASP A 161 9.17 26.11 4.92
CA ASP A 161 9.31 27.10 6.00
C ASP A 161 10.77 27.13 6.52
N GLU A 162 11.38 25.98 6.79
CA GLU A 162 12.74 25.88 7.35
C GLU A 162 13.83 26.36 6.39
N TYR A 163 13.71 26.01 5.11
CA TYR A 163 14.75 26.28 4.10
C TYR A 163 14.42 27.42 3.14
N ASN A 164 13.28 28.12 3.35
CA ASN A 164 12.82 29.22 2.50
C ASN A 164 12.68 28.83 1.01
N TYR A 165 12.09 27.62 0.75
CA TYR A 165 11.90 27.16 -0.64
C TYR A 165 10.72 27.82 -1.34
N GLU A 166 9.82 28.50 -0.63
CA GLU A 166 8.63 29.14 -1.19
C GLU A 166 7.77 28.18 -2.05
N LEU A 167 7.57 26.94 -1.55
CA LEU A 167 6.87 25.90 -2.30
C LEU A 167 5.37 26.20 -2.42
N GLU A 168 4.88 26.19 -3.66
CA GLU A 168 3.46 26.31 -3.97
C GLU A 168 2.78 24.91 -3.90
N MET A 169 2.21 24.55 -2.74
CA MET A 169 1.62 23.23 -2.48
C MET A 169 0.58 22.80 -3.50
N PRO A 170 -0.35 23.66 -3.97
CA PRO A 170 -1.31 23.29 -5.01
C PRO A 170 -0.63 22.89 -6.32
N SER A 171 0.42 23.59 -6.73
CA SER A 171 1.18 23.27 -7.94
C SER A 171 1.89 21.93 -7.83
N ILE A 172 2.47 21.62 -6.65
CA ILE A 172 3.08 20.33 -6.38
C ILE A 172 2.05 19.21 -6.45
N ALA A 173 0.87 19.40 -5.86
CA ALA A 173 -0.21 18.42 -5.92
C ALA A 173 -0.64 18.14 -7.36
N GLN A 174 -0.71 19.17 -8.22
CA GLN A 174 -1.01 19.01 -9.64
C GLN A 174 0.08 18.22 -10.39
N ILE A 175 1.37 18.48 -10.11
CA ILE A 175 2.47 17.69 -10.69
C ILE A 175 2.34 16.22 -10.31
N TRP A 176 1.89 15.92 -9.09
CA TRP A 176 1.72 14.55 -8.63
C TRP A 176 0.53 13.83 -9.29
N LYS A 177 -0.42 14.55 -9.88
CA LYS A 177 -1.49 13.97 -10.70
C LYS A 177 -0.97 13.40 -12.03
N GLY A 178 0.09 13.94 -12.61
CA GLY A 178 0.65 13.53 -13.88
C GLY A 178 2.06 12.95 -13.74
N GLY A 179 2.28 11.74 -14.28
CA GLY A 179 3.62 11.15 -14.35
C GLY A 179 4.13 10.45 -13.09
N CYS A 180 3.32 10.32 -12.06
CA CYS A 180 3.63 9.50 -10.88
C CYS A 180 2.92 8.14 -10.98
N ILE A 181 3.57 7.05 -10.53
CA ILE A 181 2.96 5.71 -10.43
C ILE A 181 1.68 5.73 -9.55
N CYS A 182 1.53 6.74 -8.70
CA CYS A 182 0.40 6.96 -7.82
C CYS A 182 -0.57 7.99 -8.38
N LEU A 183 -0.83 7.97 -9.68
CA LEU A 183 -1.75 8.90 -10.31
C LEU A 183 -3.10 8.93 -9.59
N LEU A 184 -3.40 10.08 -8.98
CA LEU A 184 -4.77 10.48 -8.71
C LEU A 184 -5.35 10.93 -10.06
N TYR A 185 -6.07 10.06 -10.74
CA TYR A 185 -6.89 10.45 -11.87
C TYR A 185 -8.13 11.19 -11.32
N THR A 186 -8.05 12.50 -11.24
CA THR A 186 -9.22 13.38 -11.09
C THR A 186 -9.03 14.59 -11.98
#